data_d3d55bcb73a13799400618b4ed3d9445
#
_entry.id   d3d55bcb73a13799400618b4ed3d9445
#
_cell.length_a   1.000
_cell.length_b   1.000
_cell.length_c   1.000
_cell.angle_alpha   90.00
_cell.angle_beta   90.00
_cell.angle_gamma   90.00
#
_symmetry.space_group_name_H-M   'P 1'
#
loop_
_entity.id
_entity.type
_entity.pdbx_description
1 polymer ?
#
loop_
_entity_poly.entity_id
_entity_poly.type
_entity_poly.pdbx_seq_one_letter_code
_entity_poly.pdbx_strand_id
1 'polypeptide(L)'
;FIKWATSPQRAAQWSIATGYVAVSPAAWDTPEMKKYAQEVPQALVARDQLEFSVAELSTHENQRVTKALNDGLQAALTGAKQPEQAMKDAQREADRILRAYKR
;
A
#
# COMPACT_ATOMS: atom_id res chain seq x y z
N PHE A 1 16.75 -12.36 -12.45
CA PHE A 1 15.49 -11.60 -12.66
C PHE A 1 15.33 -10.50 -11.62
N ILE A 2 15.33 -10.83 -10.30
CA ILE A 2 15.08 -9.85 -9.23
C ILE A 2 16.01 -8.65 -9.30
N LYS A 3 17.35 -8.87 -9.37
CA LYS A 3 18.33 -7.79 -9.50
C LYS A 3 18.11 -6.90 -10.72
N TRP A 4 17.63 -7.46 -11.82
CA TRP A 4 17.31 -6.70 -13.03
C TRP A 4 16.02 -5.88 -12.81
N ALA A 5 14.96 -6.49 -12.32
CA ALA A 5 13.67 -5.85 -12.10
C ALA A 5 13.73 -4.70 -11.07
N THR A 6 14.61 -4.83 -10.05
CA THR A 6 14.80 -3.83 -8.99
C THR A 6 15.98 -2.87 -9.25
N SER A 7 16.58 -2.90 -10.44
CA SER A 7 17.62 -1.94 -10.80
C SER A 7 17.07 -0.51 -10.80
N PRO A 8 17.90 0.51 -10.51
CA PRO A 8 17.46 1.90 -10.45
C PRO A 8 16.71 2.36 -11.70
N GLN A 9 17.20 1.97 -12.88
CA GLN A 9 16.58 2.32 -14.15
C GLN A 9 15.19 1.69 -14.32
N ARG A 10 15.02 0.41 -13.92
CA ARG A 10 13.73 -0.27 -14.01
C ARG A 10 12.74 0.26 -12.99
N ALA A 11 13.19 0.54 -11.77
CA ALA A 11 12.37 1.17 -10.74
C ALA A 11 11.89 2.56 -11.18
N ALA A 12 12.77 3.36 -11.80
CA ALA A 12 12.40 4.66 -12.36
C ALA A 12 11.38 4.52 -13.50
N GLN A 13 11.63 3.63 -14.46
CA GLN A 13 10.70 3.38 -15.57
C GLN A 13 9.32 2.93 -15.09
N TRP A 14 9.28 2.01 -14.13
CA TRP A 14 8.02 1.55 -13.54
C TRP A 14 7.28 2.69 -12.84
N SER A 15 7.97 3.47 -12.01
CA SER A 15 7.39 4.62 -11.31
C SER A 15 6.77 5.63 -12.27
N ILE A 16 7.50 6.02 -13.32
CA ILE A 16 7.03 6.97 -14.33
C ILE A 16 5.82 6.42 -15.09
N ALA A 17 5.85 5.14 -15.47
CA ALA A 17 4.78 4.52 -16.25
C ALA A 17 3.48 4.30 -15.47
N THR A 18 3.57 4.09 -14.15
CA THR A 18 2.42 3.69 -13.32
C THR A 18 1.96 4.77 -12.33
N GLY A 19 2.80 5.77 -12.07
CA GLY A 19 2.58 6.75 -11.00
C GLY A 19 2.85 6.24 -9.59
N TYR A 20 3.27 4.96 -9.41
CA TYR A 20 3.70 4.47 -8.11
C TYR A 20 5.05 5.06 -7.71
N VAL A 21 5.22 5.36 -6.43
CA VAL A 21 6.47 5.92 -5.92
C VAL A 21 7.61 4.90 -6.00
N ALA A 22 8.76 5.31 -6.55
CA ALA A 22 9.95 4.48 -6.54
C ALA A 22 10.53 4.42 -5.13
N VAL A 23 10.61 3.20 -4.56
CA VAL A 23 11.10 2.97 -3.19
C VAL A 23 12.62 2.91 -3.10
N SER A 24 13.33 2.81 -4.23
CA SER A 24 14.79 2.82 -4.28
C SER A 24 15.31 4.26 -4.38
N PRO A 25 16.12 4.75 -3.42
CA PRO A 25 16.73 6.08 -3.53
C PRO A 25 17.50 6.28 -4.84
N ALA A 26 18.26 5.29 -5.28
CA ALA A 26 19.03 5.34 -6.52
C ALA A 26 18.17 5.51 -7.80
N ALA A 27 16.89 5.16 -7.75
CA ALA A 27 15.97 5.42 -8.87
C ALA A 27 15.73 6.93 -9.05
N TRP A 28 15.71 7.71 -7.97
CA TRP A 28 15.51 9.15 -8.00
C TRP A 28 16.73 9.92 -8.52
N ASP A 29 17.92 9.28 -8.57
CA ASP A 29 19.13 9.85 -9.14
C ASP A 29 19.24 9.66 -10.66
N THR A 30 18.37 8.85 -11.28
CA THR A 30 18.36 8.64 -12.72
C THR A 30 17.95 9.91 -13.47
N PRO A 31 18.51 10.15 -14.67
CA PRO A 31 18.14 11.33 -15.48
C PRO A 31 16.64 11.38 -15.79
N GLU A 32 16.02 10.24 -16.07
CA GLU A 32 14.61 10.11 -16.41
C GLU A 32 13.73 10.51 -15.23
N MET A 33 14.07 10.06 -14.01
CA MET A 33 13.31 10.39 -12.82
C MET A 33 13.48 11.86 -12.41
N LYS A 34 14.67 12.43 -12.58
CA LYS A 34 14.92 13.87 -12.37
C LYS A 34 14.07 14.71 -13.30
N LYS A 35 13.97 14.34 -14.57
CA LYS A 35 13.10 15.01 -15.54
C LYS A 35 11.62 14.86 -15.13
N TYR A 36 11.20 13.65 -14.81
CA TYR A 36 9.83 13.38 -14.35
C TYR A 36 9.43 14.21 -13.12
N ALA A 37 10.31 14.33 -12.14
CA ALA A 37 10.08 15.13 -10.94
C ALA A 37 9.95 16.65 -11.24
N GLN A 38 10.56 17.14 -12.32
CA GLN A 38 10.38 18.53 -12.77
C GLN A 38 9.02 18.72 -13.46
N GLU A 39 8.57 17.73 -14.23
CA GLU A 39 7.31 17.75 -14.96
C GLU A 39 6.11 17.46 -14.04
N VAL A 40 6.30 16.62 -13.01
CA VAL A 40 5.30 16.18 -12.04
C VAL A 40 5.82 16.39 -10.62
N PRO A 41 5.85 17.64 -10.10
CA PRO A 41 6.38 17.93 -8.76
C PRO A 41 5.69 17.17 -7.61
N GLN A 42 4.43 16.75 -7.81
CA GLN A 42 3.66 15.97 -6.84
C GLN A 42 4.32 14.60 -6.54
N ALA A 43 5.11 14.05 -7.47
CA ALA A 43 5.86 12.83 -7.24
C ALA A 43 6.88 12.96 -6.10
N LEU A 44 7.41 14.16 -5.87
CA LEU A 44 8.33 14.44 -4.77
C LEU A 44 7.62 14.36 -3.42
N VAL A 45 6.37 14.78 -3.33
CA VAL A 45 5.57 14.67 -2.10
C VAL A 45 5.43 13.21 -1.69
N ALA A 46 5.09 12.31 -2.64
CA ALA A 46 5.00 10.89 -2.38
C ALA A 46 6.35 10.29 -1.95
N ARG A 47 7.45 10.70 -2.60
CA ARG A 47 8.81 10.29 -2.22
C ARG A 47 9.14 10.71 -0.79
N ASP A 48 8.87 11.96 -0.45
CA ASP A 48 9.25 12.52 0.86
C ASP A 48 8.40 11.94 2.01
N GLN A 49 7.24 11.34 1.70
CA GLN A 49 6.44 10.59 2.66
C GLN A 49 7.01 9.19 2.97
N LEU A 50 7.94 8.67 2.17
CA LEU A 50 8.52 7.34 2.43
C LEU A 50 9.26 7.25 3.76
N GLU A 51 9.83 8.34 4.28
CA GLU A 51 10.48 8.36 5.60
C GLU A 51 9.51 8.07 6.76
N PHE A 52 8.22 8.36 6.57
CA PHE A 52 7.15 8.09 7.55
C PHE A 52 6.42 6.78 7.29
N SER A 53 6.86 6.01 6.30
CA SER A 53 6.20 4.77 5.93
C SER A 53 6.35 3.72 7.03
N VAL A 54 5.26 2.98 7.28
CA VAL A 54 5.23 1.84 8.19
C VAL A 54 4.90 0.58 7.43
N ALA A 55 5.32 -0.56 7.96
CA ALA A 55 4.96 -1.84 7.35
C ALA A 55 3.44 -2.02 7.35
N GLU A 56 2.91 -2.49 6.23
CA GLU A 56 1.51 -2.88 6.14
C GLU A 56 1.21 -4.01 7.14
N LEU A 57 -0.04 -4.06 7.60
CA LEU A 57 -0.51 -5.13 8.46
C LEU A 57 -0.19 -6.49 7.84
N SER A 58 0.59 -7.29 8.57
CA SER A 58 0.92 -8.66 8.19
C SER A 58 0.53 -9.61 9.32
N THR A 59 -0.35 -10.56 9.03
CA THR A 59 -0.86 -11.52 10.01
C THR A 59 -1.10 -12.88 9.35
N HIS A 60 -1.35 -13.92 10.17
CA HIS A 60 -1.87 -15.19 9.65
C HIS A 60 -3.16 -14.92 8.86
N GLU A 61 -3.38 -15.66 7.78
CA GLU A 61 -4.55 -15.48 6.92
C GLU A 61 -4.74 -14.04 6.41
N ASN A 62 -3.63 -13.34 6.12
CA ASN A 62 -3.59 -11.90 5.86
C ASN A 62 -4.64 -11.45 4.84
N GLN A 63 -4.80 -12.19 3.73
CA GLN A 63 -5.77 -11.86 2.70
C GLN A 63 -7.22 -11.88 3.22
N ARG A 64 -7.55 -12.86 4.08
CA ARG A 64 -8.89 -12.99 4.66
C ARG A 64 -9.17 -11.88 5.68
N VAL A 65 -8.19 -11.55 6.51
CA VAL A 65 -8.28 -10.45 7.49
C VAL A 65 -8.43 -9.11 6.77
N THR A 66 -7.59 -8.85 5.77
CA THR A 66 -7.69 -7.63 4.94
C THR A 66 -9.03 -7.54 4.21
N LYS A 67 -9.54 -8.68 3.69
CA LYS A 67 -10.87 -8.71 3.08
C LYS A 67 -11.97 -8.33 4.07
N ALA A 68 -11.94 -8.85 5.30
CA ALA A 68 -12.93 -8.51 6.32
C ALA A 68 -12.93 -7.00 6.63
N LEU A 69 -11.76 -6.38 6.71
CA LEU A 69 -11.64 -4.92 6.88
C LEU A 69 -12.21 -4.17 5.67
N ASN A 70 -11.82 -4.55 4.46
CA ASN A 70 -12.27 -3.88 3.22
C ASN A 70 -13.79 -4.01 3.03
N ASP A 71 -14.38 -5.17 3.30
CA ASP A 71 -15.83 -5.38 3.24
C ASP A 71 -16.55 -4.47 4.27
N GLY A 72 -15.99 -4.30 5.46
CA GLY A 72 -16.51 -3.37 6.47
C GLY A 72 -16.43 -1.92 6.01
N LEU A 73 -15.29 -1.49 5.49
CA LEU A 73 -15.11 -0.14 4.94
C LEU A 73 -16.09 0.12 3.79
N GLN A 74 -16.22 -0.84 2.87
CA GLN A 74 -17.17 -0.74 1.76
C GLN A 74 -18.61 -0.58 2.24
N ALA A 75 -19.03 -1.39 3.22
CA ALA A 75 -20.37 -1.31 3.78
C ALA A 75 -20.67 0.05 4.47
N ALA A 76 -19.67 0.62 5.14
CA ALA A 76 -19.77 1.94 5.73
C ALA A 76 -19.83 3.05 4.67
N LEU A 77 -18.94 3.02 3.68
CA LEU A 77 -18.84 4.05 2.63
C LEU A 77 -20.07 4.07 1.71
N THR A 78 -20.67 2.92 1.45
CA THR A 78 -21.90 2.82 0.64
C THR A 78 -23.19 3.09 1.44
N GLY A 79 -23.08 3.31 2.75
CA GLY A 79 -24.26 3.49 3.61
C GLY A 79 -25.03 2.21 3.92
N ALA A 80 -24.52 1.03 3.52
CA ALA A 80 -25.17 -0.26 3.80
C ALA A 80 -25.17 -0.62 5.30
N LYS A 81 -24.20 -0.09 6.05
CA LYS A 81 -24.11 -0.22 7.51
C LYS A 81 -23.63 1.08 8.13
N GLN A 82 -24.02 1.33 9.38
CA GLN A 82 -23.40 2.38 10.17
C GLN A 82 -21.91 2.08 10.39
N PRO A 83 -21.01 3.09 10.31
CA PRO A 83 -19.55 2.88 10.39
C PRO A 83 -19.12 2.07 11.62
N GLU A 84 -19.67 2.39 12.80
CA GLU A 84 -19.37 1.68 14.04
C GLU A 84 -19.74 0.19 13.95
N GLN A 85 -20.92 -0.12 13.41
CA GLN A 85 -21.37 -1.50 13.27
C GLN A 85 -20.53 -2.25 12.23
N ALA A 86 -20.19 -1.61 11.11
CA ALA A 86 -19.35 -2.18 10.08
C ALA A 86 -17.97 -2.56 10.62
N MET A 87 -17.35 -1.70 11.42
CA MET A 87 -16.04 -1.98 12.03
C MET A 87 -16.13 -3.07 13.12
N LYS A 88 -17.18 -3.10 13.92
CA LYS A 88 -17.41 -4.20 14.89
C LYS A 88 -17.58 -5.55 14.20
N ASP A 89 -18.25 -5.58 13.05
CA ASP A 89 -18.44 -6.80 12.26
C ASP A 89 -17.11 -7.25 11.66
N ALA A 90 -16.32 -6.33 11.09
CA ALA A 90 -15.00 -6.60 10.57
C ALA A 90 -14.06 -7.17 11.64
N GLN A 91 -14.06 -6.57 12.84
CA GLN A 91 -13.27 -7.05 13.97
C GLN A 91 -13.66 -8.47 14.39
N ARG A 92 -14.96 -8.75 14.50
CA ARG A 92 -15.44 -10.09 14.86
C ARG A 92 -15.03 -11.13 13.82
N GLU A 93 -15.09 -10.78 12.55
CA GLU A 93 -14.67 -11.70 11.48
C GLU A 93 -13.15 -11.93 11.50
N ALA A 94 -12.34 -10.87 11.69
CA ALA A 94 -10.90 -11.01 11.87
C ALA A 94 -10.56 -11.90 13.07
N ASP A 95 -11.21 -11.71 14.20
CA ASP A 95 -11.04 -12.54 15.41
C ASP A 95 -11.42 -14.00 15.16
N ARG A 96 -12.49 -14.25 14.39
CA ARG A 96 -12.91 -15.60 13.99
C ARG A 96 -11.84 -16.29 13.12
N ILE A 97 -11.31 -15.57 12.14
CA ILE A 97 -10.27 -16.06 11.24
C ILE A 97 -9.00 -16.40 12.03
N LEU A 98 -8.60 -15.54 12.96
CA LEU A 98 -7.37 -15.67 13.71
C LEU A 98 -7.47 -16.58 14.93
N ARG A 99 -8.66 -17.10 15.25
CA ARG A 99 -8.88 -17.94 16.45
C ARG A 99 -7.94 -19.14 16.53
N ALA A 100 -7.66 -19.78 15.39
CA ALA A 100 -6.76 -20.94 15.34
C ALA A 100 -5.29 -20.61 15.68
N TYR A 101 -4.92 -19.34 15.64
CA TYR A 101 -3.55 -18.85 15.85
C TYR A 101 -3.35 -18.13 17.20
N LYS A 102 -4.41 -17.99 17.98
CA LYS A 102 -4.29 -17.50 19.39
C LYS A 102 -3.63 -18.59 20.23
N ARG A 103 -2.42 -18.32 20.70
CA ARG A 103 -1.74 -19.12 21.72
C ARG A 103 -2.15 -18.66 23.10
#